data_86afa5d47d81b5f9b0039a404c4dd22b
#
_entry.id   86afa5d47d81b5f9b0039a404c4dd22b
#
_cell.length_a   1.000
_cell.length_b   1.000
_cell.length_c   1.000
_cell.angle_alpha   90.00
_cell.angle_beta   90.00
_cell.angle_gamma   90.00
#
_symmetry.space_group_name_H-M   'P 1'
#
loop_
_entity.id
_entity.type
_entity.pdbx_description
1 polymer ?
#
loop_
_entity_poly.entity_id
_entity_poly.type
_entity_poly.pdbx_seq_one_letter_code
_entity_poly.pdbx_strand_id
1 'polypeptide(L)'
;MGQYYRCIVLKKDWKETKKPILAALSPYDFDNGAKLMEHSYVSNDYVNAFMHMVHELDTDRSGLPCVWCGDYADTFSTESLPLFKKMNTNTQKYEICGGFNAYNEAGDWMNEDGEKSDELNEVLNLIKDYNMHDYRYIINHTKKEYVKVPEYEKDKWTVHPLPILLADGNGRGGGDYHNEICINPEETNWGKRKYTKKHNAQFVGTWAYDTISVTNNEADTKGYKKIDWEDEIEF
;
A
#
# COMPACT_ATOMS: atom_id res chain seq x y z
N MET A 1 14.08 2.71 -14.98
CA MET A 1 12.72 2.18 -15.18
C MET A 1 12.02 2.34 -13.84
N GLY A 2 10.79 2.87 -13.84
CA GLY A 2 10.02 3.02 -12.59
C GLY A 2 9.46 1.69 -12.14
N GLN A 3 9.10 1.60 -10.86
CA GLN A 3 8.44 0.46 -10.27
C GLN A 3 6.92 0.68 -10.30
N TYR A 4 6.16 -0.37 -10.62
CA TYR A 4 4.70 -0.34 -10.69
C TYR A 4 4.10 -0.94 -9.42
N TYR A 5 3.04 -0.31 -8.88
CA TYR A 5 2.46 -0.68 -7.61
C TYR A 5 1.00 -1.09 -7.71
N ARG A 6 0.60 -2.02 -6.85
CA ARG A 6 -0.79 -2.43 -6.58
C ARG A 6 -1.09 -2.32 -5.10
N CYS A 7 -2.27 -1.85 -4.75
CA CYS A 7 -2.72 -1.89 -3.36
C CYS A 7 -3.48 -3.19 -3.08
N ILE A 8 -3.15 -3.81 -1.96
CA ILE A 8 -3.59 -5.17 -1.64
C ILE A 8 -4.04 -5.22 -0.19
N VAL A 9 -5.21 -5.80 0.04
CA VAL A 9 -5.71 -6.21 1.35
C VAL A 9 -5.57 -7.72 1.46
N LEU A 10 -4.97 -8.16 2.54
CA LEU A 10 -4.78 -9.57 2.84
C LEU A 10 -5.81 -10.07 3.86
N LYS A 11 -6.07 -11.36 3.84
CA LYS A 11 -6.87 -12.03 4.88
C LYS A 11 -6.15 -11.96 6.23
N LYS A 12 -6.89 -11.93 7.34
CA LYS A 12 -6.29 -11.89 8.68
C LYS A 12 -5.37 -13.09 8.96
N ASP A 13 -5.70 -14.24 8.38
CA ASP A 13 -4.91 -15.48 8.41
C ASP A 13 -4.01 -15.66 7.17
N TRP A 14 -3.62 -14.57 6.50
CA TRP A 14 -2.89 -14.61 5.22
C TRP A 14 -1.62 -15.45 5.25
N LYS A 15 -0.98 -15.53 6.41
CA LYS A 15 0.19 -16.39 6.61
C LYS A 15 -0.17 -17.88 6.68
N GLU A 16 -1.43 -18.23 6.84
CA GLU A 16 -1.94 -19.59 7.08
C GLU A 16 -2.78 -20.14 5.95
N THR A 17 -3.13 -19.32 4.99
CA THR A 17 -3.99 -19.68 3.85
C THR A 17 -3.21 -19.78 2.55
N LYS A 18 -3.70 -20.62 1.63
CA LYS A 18 -3.17 -20.72 0.26
C LYS A 18 -3.66 -19.59 -0.66
N LYS A 19 -4.72 -18.89 -0.25
CA LYS A 19 -5.29 -17.77 -0.98
C LYS A 19 -5.27 -16.54 -0.06
N PRO A 20 -4.10 -15.90 0.11
CA PRO A 20 -3.91 -14.83 1.07
C PRO A 20 -4.58 -13.51 0.68
N ILE A 21 -4.81 -13.28 -0.62
CA ILE A 21 -5.46 -12.06 -1.10
C ILE A 21 -6.92 -12.05 -0.66
N LEU A 22 -7.35 -11.00 0.00
CA LEU A 22 -8.75 -10.70 0.26
C LEU A 22 -9.32 -9.80 -0.83
N ALA A 23 -8.59 -8.74 -1.18
CA ALA A 23 -8.93 -7.85 -2.27
C ALA A 23 -7.68 -7.11 -2.77
N ALA A 24 -7.70 -6.70 -4.04
CA ALA A 24 -6.66 -5.89 -4.65
C ALA A 24 -7.27 -4.93 -5.67
N LEU A 25 -6.61 -3.80 -5.91
CA LEU A 25 -6.98 -2.85 -6.95
C LEU A 25 -5.76 -2.51 -7.80
N SER A 26 -5.99 -2.29 -9.09
CA SER A 26 -5.01 -1.76 -10.02
C SER A 26 -5.18 -0.25 -10.20
N PRO A 27 -4.11 0.53 -10.26
CA PRO A 27 -4.22 1.97 -10.55
C PRO A 27 -4.88 2.24 -11.91
N TYR A 28 -4.75 1.32 -12.85
CA TYR A 28 -5.37 1.43 -14.18
C TYR A 28 -6.91 1.42 -14.15
N ASP A 29 -7.53 0.83 -13.13
CA ASP A 29 -8.99 0.87 -12.95
C ASP A 29 -9.51 2.26 -12.59
N PHE A 30 -8.60 3.18 -12.27
CA PHE A 30 -8.87 4.56 -11.87
C PHE A 30 -8.20 5.60 -12.78
N ASP A 31 -7.84 5.21 -13.99
CA ASP A 31 -7.11 6.07 -14.94
C ASP A 31 -5.82 6.70 -14.36
N ASN A 32 -5.18 5.99 -13.42
CA ASN A 32 -3.98 6.45 -12.74
C ASN A 32 -2.70 5.80 -13.28
N GLY A 33 -1.59 6.53 -13.16
CA GLY A 33 -0.27 5.95 -13.36
C GLY A 33 0.08 4.93 -12.27
N ALA A 34 0.88 3.94 -12.62
CA ALA A 34 1.20 2.82 -11.73
C ALA A 34 2.42 3.03 -10.84
N LYS A 35 3.21 4.10 -11.05
CA LYS A 35 4.33 4.41 -10.17
C LYS A 35 3.86 5.06 -8.87
N LEU A 36 4.59 4.83 -7.78
CA LEU A 36 4.19 5.27 -6.46
C LEU A 36 3.76 6.74 -6.41
N MET A 37 4.55 7.65 -6.98
CA MET A 37 4.25 9.07 -6.93
C MET A 37 3.22 9.56 -7.97
N GLU A 38 2.85 8.73 -8.94
CA GLU A 38 1.80 9.08 -9.90
C GLU A 38 0.40 9.04 -9.27
N HIS A 39 0.25 8.37 -8.10
CA HIS A 39 -1.02 8.25 -7.40
C HIS A 39 -0.97 8.56 -5.89
N SER A 40 0.22 8.82 -5.30
CA SER A 40 0.35 9.05 -3.84
C SER A 40 0.05 10.49 -3.44
N TYR A 41 -1.15 11.00 -3.75
CA TYR A 41 -1.58 12.33 -3.33
C TYR A 41 -3.02 12.33 -2.76
N VAL A 42 -3.32 13.31 -1.92
CA VAL A 42 -4.51 13.34 -1.05
C VAL A 42 -5.83 13.24 -1.82
N SER A 43 -5.92 13.84 -3.00
CA SER A 43 -7.14 13.82 -3.82
C SER A 43 -7.20 12.66 -4.82
N ASN A 44 -6.30 11.69 -4.74
CA ASN A 44 -6.24 10.60 -5.71
C ASN A 44 -7.38 9.59 -5.51
N ASP A 45 -8.12 9.29 -6.57
CA ASP A 45 -9.26 8.39 -6.56
C ASP A 45 -8.87 6.95 -6.17
N TYR A 46 -7.75 6.45 -6.69
CA TYR A 46 -7.25 5.11 -6.39
C TYR A 46 -6.93 4.93 -4.90
N VAL A 47 -6.31 5.95 -4.28
CA VAL A 47 -6.00 5.92 -2.84
C VAL A 47 -7.27 6.01 -1.99
N ASN A 48 -8.21 6.88 -2.36
CA ASN A 48 -9.47 7.02 -1.64
C ASN A 48 -10.34 5.76 -1.77
N ALA A 49 -10.40 5.17 -2.97
CA ALA A 49 -11.09 3.90 -3.19
C ALA A 49 -10.49 2.76 -2.36
N PHE A 50 -9.17 2.69 -2.24
CA PHE A 50 -8.52 1.71 -1.38
C PHE A 50 -8.85 1.91 0.11
N MET A 51 -8.85 3.15 0.60
CA MET A 51 -9.27 3.42 1.98
C MET A 51 -10.72 2.98 2.22
N HIS A 52 -11.62 3.26 1.26
CA HIS A 52 -13.01 2.81 1.36
C HIS A 52 -13.12 1.29 1.34
N MET A 53 -12.36 0.62 0.48
CA MET A 53 -12.29 -0.84 0.43
C MET A 53 -11.85 -1.44 1.77
N VAL A 54 -10.80 -0.89 2.38
CA VAL A 54 -10.33 -1.32 3.71
C VAL A 54 -11.43 -1.14 4.74
N HIS A 55 -12.14 -0.01 4.72
CA HIS A 55 -13.23 0.27 5.67
C HIS A 55 -14.38 -0.71 5.55
N GLU A 56 -14.83 -0.97 4.32
CA GLU A 56 -15.98 -1.85 4.06
C GLU A 56 -15.65 -3.33 4.35
N LEU A 57 -14.45 -3.77 4.02
CA LEU A 57 -14.00 -5.15 4.27
C LEU A 57 -13.67 -5.41 5.76
N ASP A 58 -13.34 -4.39 6.54
CA ASP A 58 -13.03 -4.51 7.98
C ASP A 58 -14.31 -4.49 8.83
N THR A 59 -15.12 -5.53 8.71
CA THR A 59 -16.45 -5.62 9.32
C THR A 59 -16.45 -5.61 10.85
N ASP A 60 -15.38 -6.08 11.48
CA ASP A 60 -15.23 -6.12 12.95
C ASP A 60 -14.38 -4.97 13.51
N ARG A 61 -13.94 -4.05 12.64
CA ARG A 61 -13.14 -2.87 12.98
C ARG A 61 -11.82 -3.18 13.71
N SER A 62 -11.27 -4.36 13.53
CA SER A 62 -9.98 -4.75 14.10
C SER A 62 -8.79 -4.51 13.17
N GLY A 63 -9.07 -4.06 11.96
CA GLY A 63 -8.10 -3.82 10.90
C GLY A 63 -7.83 -5.03 10.03
N LEU A 64 -7.24 -4.77 8.87
CA LEU A 64 -6.85 -5.77 7.89
C LEU A 64 -5.37 -5.59 7.51
N PRO A 65 -4.61 -6.68 7.29
CA PRO A 65 -3.25 -6.57 6.79
C PRO A 65 -3.25 -5.98 5.38
N CYS A 66 -2.44 -4.94 5.18
CA CYS A 66 -2.40 -4.19 3.93
C CYS A 66 -0.97 -4.01 3.41
N VAL A 67 -0.83 -3.94 2.08
CA VAL A 67 0.43 -3.61 1.44
C VAL A 67 0.20 -2.86 0.13
N TRP A 68 1.10 -1.92 -0.16
CA TRP A 68 1.24 -1.27 -1.47
C TRP A 68 2.44 -1.90 -2.15
N CYS A 69 2.19 -2.99 -2.89
CA CYS A 69 3.23 -3.89 -3.37
C CYS A 69 3.73 -3.47 -4.76
N GLY A 70 5.04 -3.30 -4.88
CA GLY A 70 5.70 -3.02 -6.16
C GLY A 70 6.09 -4.30 -6.90
N ASP A 71 6.25 -4.20 -8.23
CA ASP A 71 6.62 -5.32 -9.11
C ASP A 71 8.05 -5.86 -8.88
N TYR A 72 8.88 -5.10 -8.14
CA TYR A 72 10.21 -5.53 -7.70
C TYR A 72 10.25 -5.96 -6.22
N ALA A 73 9.08 -6.07 -5.57
CA ALA A 73 9.02 -6.59 -4.20
C ALA A 73 9.56 -8.01 -4.15
N ASP A 74 10.35 -8.28 -3.11
CA ASP A 74 10.90 -9.60 -2.91
C ASP A 74 9.79 -10.63 -2.71
N THR A 75 9.96 -11.78 -3.33
CA THR A 75 9.18 -12.95 -2.99
C THR A 75 9.51 -13.33 -1.55
N PHE A 76 8.51 -13.38 -0.67
CA PHE A 76 8.73 -13.90 0.67
C PHE A 76 9.32 -15.30 0.56
N SER A 77 10.57 -15.46 1.01
CA SER A 77 11.19 -16.76 1.04
C SER A 77 10.41 -17.65 2.01
N THR A 78 10.28 -18.90 1.66
CA THR A 78 9.60 -19.93 2.45
C THR A 78 10.19 -20.10 3.86
N GLU A 79 11.38 -19.59 4.12
CA GLU A 79 11.99 -19.60 5.45
C GLU A 79 11.38 -18.57 6.40
N SER A 80 10.89 -17.44 5.86
CA SER A 80 10.25 -16.37 6.64
C SER A 80 8.74 -16.58 6.85
N LEU A 81 8.11 -17.44 6.06
CA LEU A 81 6.69 -17.77 6.16
C LEU A 81 6.52 -19.28 6.34
N PRO A 82 6.35 -19.78 7.57
CA PRO A 82 6.23 -21.21 7.87
C PRO A 82 5.10 -21.94 7.12
N LEU A 83 4.22 -21.20 6.48
CA LEU A 83 2.97 -21.71 5.88
C LEU A 83 3.07 -22.13 4.42
N PHE A 84 4.05 -21.65 3.71
CA PHE A 84 4.33 -22.14 2.36
C PHE A 84 5.16 -23.44 2.36
N LYS A 85 5.38 -24.03 3.54
CA LYS A 85 5.95 -25.38 3.68
C LYS A 85 4.84 -26.43 3.51
N LYS A 86 4.70 -26.97 2.31
CA LYS A 86 3.85 -28.14 2.10
C LYS A 86 4.57 -29.38 2.59
N MET A 87 3.97 -30.09 3.54
CA MET A 87 4.49 -31.39 3.91
C MET A 87 4.26 -32.36 2.75
N ASN A 88 5.35 -32.85 2.15
CA ASN A 88 5.27 -33.96 1.22
C ASN A 88 4.88 -35.22 2.01
N THR A 89 3.66 -35.69 1.80
CA THR A 89 3.10 -36.86 2.50
C THR A 89 3.85 -38.17 2.22
N ASN A 90 4.61 -38.23 1.11
CA ASN A 90 5.39 -39.41 0.74
C ASN A 90 6.77 -39.42 1.40
N THR A 91 7.35 -38.29 1.65
CA THR A 91 8.72 -38.16 2.21
C THR A 91 8.73 -37.69 3.65
N GLN A 92 7.61 -37.26 4.19
CA GLN A 92 7.47 -36.57 5.49
C GLN A 92 8.39 -35.35 5.64
N LYS A 93 8.87 -34.80 4.52
CA LYS A 93 9.68 -33.57 4.48
C LYS A 93 8.83 -32.41 4.01
N TYR A 94 9.08 -31.25 4.57
CA TYR A 94 8.48 -30.01 4.08
C TYR A 94 9.14 -29.66 2.75
N GLU A 95 8.34 -29.60 1.70
CA GLU A 95 8.75 -29.07 0.41
C GLU A 95 8.38 -27.58 0.36
N ILE A 96 9.31 -26.79 -0.12
CA ILE A 96 9.12 -25.37 -0.38
C ILE A 96 8.19 -25.26 -1.59
N CYS A 97 6.93 -24.95 -1.36
CA CYS A 97 6.03 -24.56 -2.43
C CYS A 97 6.25 -23.08 -2.68
N GLY A 98 6.80 -22.69 -3.82
CA GLY A 98 7.07 -21.34 -4.32
C GLY A 98 6.79 -20.19 -3.35
N GLY A 99 7.61 -19.16 -3.34
CA GLY A 99 7.42 -18.03 -2.43
C GLY A 99 6.14 -17.26 -2.77
N PHE A 100 5.49 -16.66 -1.76
CA PHE A 100 4.40 -15.72 -1.95
C PHE A 100 4.95 -14.39 -2.48
N ASN A 101 4.55 -14.00 -3.67
CA ASN A 101 4.79 -12.67 -4.22
C ASN A 101 3.44 -11.95 -4.31
N ALA A 102 3.23 -10.98 -3.42
CA ALA A 102 1.95 -10.29 -3.30
C ALA A 102 1.53 -9.58 -4.59
N TYR A 103 2.48 -9.01 -5.33
CA TYR A 103 2.21 -8.33 -6.60
C TYR A 103 1.66 -9.28 -7.66
N ASN A 104 2.32 -10.43 -7.87
CA ASN A 104 1.91 -11.41 -8.86
C ASN A 104 0.58 -12.08 -8.47
N GLU A 105 0.45 -12.51 -7.21
CA GLU A 105 -0.80 -13.10 -6.70
C GLU A 105 -1.99 -12.15 -6.80
N ALA A 106 -1.77 -10.83 -6.64
CA ALA A 106 -2.81 -9.84 -6.85
C ALA A 106 -3.20 -9.70 -8.33
N GLY A 107 -2.22 -9.78 -9.26
CA GLY A 107 -2.49 -9.80 -10.69
C GLY A 107 -3.34 -10.99 -11.10
N ASP A 108 -2.98 -12.18 -10.61
CA ASP A 108 -3.75 -13.42 -10.84
C ASP A 108 -5.17 -13.32 -10.23
N TRP A 109 -5.29 -12.74 -9.03
CA TRP A 109 -6.57 -12.54 -8.35
C TRP A 109 -7.49 -11.60 -9.13
N MET A 110 -6.94 -10.51 -9.71
CA MET A 110 -7.67 -9.56 -10.54
C MET A 110 -7.96 -10.07 -11.95
N ASN A 111 -7.18 -11.07 -12.42
CA ASN A 111 -7.15 -11.53 -13.81
C ASN A 111 -6.83 -10.39 -14.80
N GLU A 112 -5.77 -9.63 -14.52
CA GLU A 112 -5.39 -8.41 -15.29
C GLU A 112 -5.18 -8.65 -16.79
N ASP A 113 -4.74 -9.86 -17.18
CA ASP A 113 -4.47 -10.20 -18.59
C ASP A 113 -5.74 -10.69 -19.34
N GLY A 114 -6.93 -10.68 -18.69
CA GLY A 114 -8.18 -11.18 -19.23
C GLY A 114 -9.39 -10.33 -18.84
N GLU A 115 -10.56 -10.99 -18.80
CA GLU A 115 -11.76 -10.37 -18.21
C GLU A 115 -11.59 -10.29 -16.69
N LYS A 116 -12.00 -9.17 -16.08
CA LYS A 116 -11.93 -8.99 -14.62
C LYS A 116 -12.57 -10.15 -13.88
N SER A 117 -11.92 -10.62 -12.83
CA SER A 117 -12.48 -11.68 -11.98
C SER A 117 -13.82 -11.28 -11.35
N ASP A 118 -14.66 -12.26 -11.02
CA ASP A 118 -15.92 -11.99 -10.33
C ASP A 118 -15.66 -11.33 -8.98
N GLU A 119 -14.61 -11.75 -8.27
CA GLU A 119 -14.19 -11.17 -7.00
C GLU A 119 -13.80 -9.69 -7.14
N LEU A 120 -13.06 -9.32 -8.19
CA LEU A 120 -12.72 -7.92 -8.47
C LEU A 120 -13.98 -7.11 -8.78
N ASN A 121 -14.89 -7.66 -9.57
CA ASN A 121 -16.17 -6.98 -9.90
C ASN A 121 -17.01 -6.73 -8.65
N GLU A 122 -17.05 -7.67 -7.70
CA GLU A 122 -17.72 -7.50 -6.41
C GLU A 122 -17.09 -6.37 -5.60
N VAL A 123 -15.76 -6.31 -5.54
CA VAL A 123 -15.02 -5.25 -4.85
C VAL A 123 -15.25 -3.89 -5.51
N LEU A 124 -15.17 -3.79 -6.84
CA LEU A 124 -15.44 -2.54 -7.56
C LEU A 124 -16.88 -2.06 -7.34
N ASN A 125 -17.85 -2.96 -7.25
CA ASN A 125 -19.22 -2.61 -6.88
C ASN A 125 -19.35 -2.13 -5.43
N LEU A 126 -18.59 -2.72 -4.51
CA LEU A 126 -18.58 -2.31 -3.10
C LEU A 126 -18.07 -0.87 -2.93
N ILE A 127 -17.06 -0.49 -3.71
CA ILE A 127 -16.40 0.81 -3.58
C ILE A 127 -16.88 1.89 -4.55
N LYS A 128 -17.90 1.61 -5.38
CA LYS A 128 -18.37 2.57 -6.42
C LYS A 128 -18.86 3.90 -5.89
N ASP A 129 -19.33 3.94 -4.63
CA ASP A 129 -19.94 5.10 -4.00
C ASP A 129 -19.01 5.80 -2.98
N TYR A 130 -17.67 5.55 -3.05
CA TYR A 130 -16.73 6.25 -2.18
C TYR A 130 -16.73 7.76 -2.45
N ASN A 131 -16.53 8.54 -1.39
CA ASN A 131 -16.32 9.97 -1.50
C ASN A 131 -14.87 10.33 -1.19
N MET A 132 -14.30 11.28 -1.92
CA MET A 132 -13.03 11.88 -1.57
C MET A 132 -13.12 12.43 -0.14
N HIS A 133 -12.11 12.13 0.67
CA HIS A 133 -11.97 12.64 2.06
C HIS A 133 -12.87 12.01 3.11
N ASP A 134 -13.46 10.84 2.84
CA ASP A 134 -14.28 10.13 3.84
C ASP A 134 -13.48 9.70 5.08
N TYR A 135 -12.16 9.55 4.96
CA TYR A 135 -11.31 9.05 6.05
C TYR A 135 -10.17 10.01 6.36
N ARG A 136 -10.11 10.43 7.65
CA ARG A 136 -9.10 11.38 8.13
C ARG A 136 -7.95 10.73 8.89
N TYR A 137 -8.13 9.51 9.36
CA TYR A 137 -7.16 8.81 10.18
C TYR A 137 -6.90 7.43 9.64
N ILE A 138 -5.63 7.06 9.60
CA ILE A 138 -5.16 5.71 9.28
C ILE A 138 -4.51 5.18 10.54
N ILE A 139 -4.96 4.02 11.01
CA ILE A 139 -4.54 3.42 12.27
C ILE A 139 -3.80 2.13 11.97
N ASN A 140 -2.59 2.01 12.50
CA ASN A 140 -1.79 0.79 12.49
C ASN A 140 -1.97 0.06 13.82
N HIS A 141 -2.73 -1.04 13.80
CA HIS A 141 -3.00 -1.85 14.98
C HIS A 141 -1.80 -2.68 15.43
N THR A 142 -0.92 -3.04 14.50
CA THR A 142 0.30 -3.82 14.77
C THR A 142 1.31 -3.01 15.58
N LYS A 143 1.57 -1.75 15.19
CA LYS A 143 2.56 -0.88 15.82
C LYS A 143 1.99 0.04 16.89
N LYS A 144 0.66 0.09 17.02
CA LYS A 144 -0.03 1.06 17.87
C LYS A 144 0.30 2.50 17.51
N GLU A 145 0.26 2.80 16.22
CA GLU A 145 0.54 4.10 15.64
C GLU A 145 -0.65 4.57 14.81
N TYR A 146 -0.75 5.88 14.58
CA TYR A 146 -1.69 6.42 13.63
C TYR A 146 -1.12 7.65 12.91
N VAL A 147 -1.69 7.95 11.76
CA VAL A 147 -1.44 9.19 11.01
C VAL A 147 -2.75 9.89 10.69
N LYS A 148 -2.73 11.23 10.74
CA LYS A 148 -3.81 12.04 10.19
C LYS A 148 -3.51 12.27 8.71
N VAL A 149 -4.48 12.01 7.85
CA VAL A 149 -4.38 12.36 6.42
C VAL A 149 -4.37 13.88 6.30
N PRO A 150 -3.44 14.47 5.54
CA PRO A 150 -3.42 15.89 5.26
C PRO A 150 -4.72 16.39 4.66
N GLU A 151 -5.07 17.65 4.90
CA GLU A 151 -6.25 18.23 4.30
C GLU A 151 -6.01 18.50 2.80
N TYR A 152 -7.04 18.26 2.00
CA TYR A 152 -6.99 18.61 0.59
C TYR A 152 -6.98 20.13 0.43
N GLU A 153 -6.00 20.63 -0.30
CA GLU A 153 -5.95 22.02 -0.73
C GLU A 153 -6.01 22.06 -2.26
N LYS A 154 -6.95 22.85 -2.80
CA LYS A 154 -7.09 23.01 -4.25
C LYS A 154 -5.78 23.53 -4.84
N ASP A 155 -5.41 22.95 -5.98
CA ASP A 155 -4.19 23.29 -6.73
C ASP A 155 -2.86 22.98 -6.01
N LYS A 156 -2.90 22.14 -4.94
CA LYS A 156 -1.71 21.62 -4.27
C LYS A 156 -1.65 20.11 -4.34
N TRP A 157 -0.49 19.58 -4.67
CA TRP A 157 -0.19 18.16 -4.60
C TRP A 157 0.42 17.82 -3.25
N THR A 158 -0.42 17.42 -2.33
CA THR A 158 0.02 16.99 -0.98
C THR A 158 0.16 15.49 -0.95
N VAL A 159 1.31 14.99 -0.51
CA VAL A 159 1.60 13.56 -0.47
C VAL A 159 0.69 12.84 0.52
N HIS A 160 -0.01 11.81 0.05
CA HIS A 160 -0.85 10.98 0.90
C HIS A 160 -0.02 9.93 1.65
N PRO A 161 -0.18 9.81 3.00
CA PRO A 161 0.66 8.91 3.79
C PRO A 161 0.49 7.43 3.46
N LEU A 162 -0.71 6.98 3.10
CA LEU A 162 -1.02 5.56 3.01
C LEU A 162 -0.15 4.78 2.02
N PRO A 163 -0.02 5.19 0.73
CA PRO A 163 0.83 4.46 -0.21
C PRO A 163 2.30 4.42 0.23
N ILE A 164 2.77 5.50 0.83
CA ILE A 164 4.16 5.61 1.29
C ILE A 164 4.43 4.67 2.47
N LEU A 165 3.56 4.68 3.46
CA LEU A 165 3.67 3.83 4.65
C LEU A 165 3.61 2.33 4.31
N LEU A 166 2.77 1.97 3.33
CA LEU A 166 2.53 0.58 2.93
C LEU A 166 3.45 0.09 1.81
N ALA A 167 4.30 0.94 1.21
CA ALA A 167 5.12 0.59 0.07
C ALA A 167 6.06 -0.59 0.36
N ASP A 168 6.02 -1.62 -0.48
CA ASP A 168 6.97 -2.74 -0.46
C ASP A 168 7.54 -2.98 -1.86
N GLY A 169 8.85 -3.06 -1.95
CA GLY A 169 9.58 -3.28 -3.19
C GLY A 169 10.95 -2.63 -3.15
N ASN A 170 11.85 -3.08 -4.01
CA ASN A 170 13.20 -2.60 -4.27
C ASN A 170 13.91 -1.90 -3.09
N GLY A 171 14.13 -2.64 -1.99
CA GLY A 171 14.90 -2.18 -0.84
C GLY A 171 14.20 -1.15 0.04
N ARG A 172 13.00 -1.42 0.49
CA ARG A 172 12.13 -0.52 1.26
C ARG A 172 11.90 0.83 0.55
N GLY A 173 10.76 0.96 -0.03
CA GLY A 173 10.30 2.20 -0.59
C GLY A 173 10.84 2.48 -1.96
N GLY A 174 10.46 1.62 -2.86
CA GLY A 174 10.68 1.69 -4.29
C GLY A 174 11.03 3.04 -4.86
N GLY A 175 11.87 3.00 -5.83
CA GLY A 175 12.64 4.02 -6.46
C GLY A 175 12.05 5.41 -6.74
N ASP A 176 10.76 5.63 -6.49
CA ASP A 176 10.09 6.87 -6.88
C ASP A 176 9.97 7.88 -5.71
N TYR A 177 9.98 7.42 -4.44
CA TYR A 177 9.98 8.31 -3.27
C TYR A 177 11.33 8.31 -2.58
N HIS A 178 12.25 9.09 -3.12
CA HIS A 178 13.62 9.17 -2.62
C HIS A 178 13.75 10.02 -1.36
N ASN A 179 14.79 9.72 -0.57
CA ASN A 179 15.19 10.52 0.60
C ASN A 179 15.61 11.95 0.25
N GLU A 180 15.71 12.29 -1.03
CA GLU A 180 16.32 13.52 -1.47
C GLU A 180 15.48 14.22 -2.54
N ILE A 181 15.19 15.51 -2.33
CA ILE A 181 14.54 16.37 -3.31
C ILE A 181 15.60 17.23 -4.00
N CYS A 182 15.55 17.35 -5.32
CA CYS A 182 16.35 18.33 -6.03
C CYS A 182 15.79 19.74 -5.80
N ILE A 183 16.52 20.61 -5.10
CA ILE A 183 16.06 21.95 -4.73
C ILE A 183 16.20 22.96 -5.87
N ASN A 184 17.08 22.73 -6.84
CA ASN A 184 17.34 23.63 -7.97
C ASN A 184 17.21 22.92 -9.31
N PRO A 185 16.00 22.84 -9.89
CA PRO A 185 15.80 22.25 -11.20
C PRO A 185 16.50 23.05 -12.33
N GLU A 186 16.80 24.35 -12.13
CA GLU A 186 17.45 25.19 -13.14
C GLU A 186 18.97 24.92 -13.26
N GLU A 187 19.60 24.32 -12.27
CA GLU A 187 21.03 23.93 -12.32
C GLU A 187 21.25 22.56 -12.96
N THR A 188 20.32 22.05 -13.74
CA THR A 188 20.34 20.70 -14.33
C THR A 188 21.23 20.54 -15.56
N ASN A 189 22.28 21.31 -15.71
CA ASN A 189 23.38 20.94 -16.59
C ASN A 189 24.30 19.94 -15.88
N TRP A 190 23.84 18.71 -15.75
CA TRP A 190 24.56 17.45 -15.47
C TRP A 190 25.62 17.45 -14.35
N GLY A 191 25.77 18.50 -13.52
CA GLY A 191 26.92 18.60 -12.65
C GLY A 191 26.70 18.93 -11.17
N LYS A 192 25.63 19.60 -10.77
CA LYS A 192 25.45 20.03 -9.36
C LYS A 192 23.98 20.10 -8.97
N ARG A 193 23.36 18.95 -8.72
CA ARG A 193 22.04 18.91 -8.07
C ARG A 193 22.23 19.06 -6.57
N LYS A 194 21.57 20.04 -5.97
CA LYS A 194 21.48 20.17 -4.52
C LYS A 194 20.22 19.42 -4.06
N TYR A 195 20.37 18.47 -3.15
CA TYR A 195 19.27 17.65 -2.63
C TYR A 195 19.00 17.99 -1.17
N THR A 196 17.73 17.98 -0.77
CA THR A 196 17.31 17.93 0.63
C THR A 196 16.68 16.59 0.90
N LYS A 197 16.74 16.14 2.15
CA LYS A 197 16.00 14.95 2.57
C LYS A 197 14.51 15.26 2.65
N LYS A 198 13.68 14.39 2.10
CA LYS A 198 12.24 14.37 2.40
C LYS A 198 12.07 13.82 3.83
N HIS A 199 11.35 14.59 4.67
CA HIS A 199 11.10 14.18 6.06
C HIS A 199 10.40 12.81 6.13
N ASN A 200 9.34 12.65 5.33
CA ASN A 200 8.50 11.46 5.34
C ASN A 200 9.17 10.22 4.74
N ALA A 201 10.31 10.37 4.06
CA ALA A 201 11.00 9.23 3.44
C ALA A 201 11.45 8.16 4.47
N GLN A 202 11.61 8.54 5.74
CA GLN A 202 11.89 7.61 6.83
C GLN A 202 10.75 6.61 7.09
N PHE A 203 9.54 6.96 6.66
CA PHE A 203 8.33 6.14 6.88
C PHE A 203 8.04 5.16 5.74
N VAL A 204 8.76 5.25 4.63
CA VAL A 204 8.50 4.41 3.45
C VAL A 204 8.55 2.93 3.82
N GLY A 205 7.46 2.21 3.54
CA GLY A 205 7.33 0.78 3.77
C GLY A 205 7.30 0.35 5.23
N THR A 206 7.26 1.30 6.16
CA THR A 206 7.32 0.94 7.58
C THR A 206 6.06 0.23 8.08
N TRP A 207 4.93 0.33 7.36
CA TRP A 207 3.66 -0.30 7.69
C TRP A 207 3.26 -1.42 6.72
N ALA A 208 4.13 -1.78 5.78
CA ALA A 208 3.86 -2.86 4.83
C ALA A 208 3.51 -4.17 5.57
N TYR A 209 2.39 -4.79 5.18
CA TYR A 209 1.82 -6.00 5.79
C TYR A 209 1.30 -5.86 7.23
N ASP A 210 1.33 -4.67 7.81
CA ASP A 210 0.72 -4.41 9.11
C ASP A 210 -0.80 -4.37 9.00
N THR A 211 -1.46 -4.57 10.13
CA THR A 211 -2.92 -4.52 10.26
C THR A 211 -3.39 -3.07 10.35
N ILE A 212 -4.13 -2.62 9.35
CA ILE A 212 -4.53 -1.22 9.14
C ILE A 212 -6.05 -1.11 9.19
N SER A 213 -6.54 -0.06 9.80
CA SER A 213 -7.90 0.44 9.63
C SER A 213 -7.92 1.92 9.27
N VAL A 214 -9.04 2.38 8.74
CA VAL A 214 -9.27 3.79 8.42
C VAL A 214 -10.54 4.28 9.09
N THR A 215 -10.55 5.54 9.54
CA THR A 215 -11.70 6.10 10.24
C THR A 215 -11.77 7.62 10.06
N ASN A 216 -12.96 8.17 10.25
CA ASN A 216 -13.20 9.61 10.33
C ASN A 216 -13.30 10.10 11.79
N ASN A 217 -13.36 9.19 12.73
CA ASN A 217 -13.55 9.49 14.15
C ASN A 217 -12.20 9.54 14.89
N GLU A 218 -11.81 10.72 15.34
CA GLU A 218 -10.57 10.92 16.09
C GLU A 218 -10.51 10.09 17.39
N ALA A 219 -11.66 9.78 17.98
CA ALA A 219 -11.70 8.98 19.22
C ALA A 219 -11.11 7.57 19.04
N ASP A 220 -11.14 7.02 17.82
CA ASP A 220 -10.58 5.70 17.50
C ASP A 220 -9.05 5.68 17.58
N THR A 221 -8.40 6.85 17.53
CA THR A 221 -6.93 6.97 17.68
C THR A 221 -6.47 6.93 19.13
N LYS A 222 -7.39 6.90 20.09
CA LYS A 222 -7.05 6.93 21.52
C LYS A 222 -6.19 5.71 21.90
N GLY A 223 -5.04 5.97 22.48
CA GLY A 223 -4.08 4.93 22.88
C GLY A 223 -3.08 4.55 21.79
N TYR A 224 -3.14 5.19 20.63
CA TYR A 224 -2.17 5.05 19.55
C TYR A 224 -1.22 6.25 19.53
N LYS A 225 0.03 6.03 19.18
CA LYS A 225 1.03 7.08 19.01
C LYS A 225 0.86 7.74 17.63
N LYS A 226 0.70 9.07 17.60
CA LYS A 226 0.74 9.81 16.34
C LYS A 226 2.15 9.77 15.76
N ILE A 227 2.29 9.41 14.47
CA ILE A 227 3.55 9.59 13.73
C ILE A 227 3.68 11.03 13.27
N ASP A 228 4.92 11.51 13.19
CA ASP A 228 5.26 12.85 12.78
C ASP A 228 5.32 12.92 11.25
N TRP A 229 4.14 13.01 10.63
CA TRP A 229 3.99 13.15 9.19
C TRP A 229 3.91 14.64 8.83
N GLU A 230 4.78 15.11 7.98
CA GLU A 230 4.74 16.46 7.45
C GLU A 230 3.92 16.54 6.15
N ASP A 231 3.24 17.68 5.96
CA ASP A 231 2.50 17.94 4.73
C ASP A 231 3.48 18.34 3.62
N GLU A 232 4.08 17.32 2.98
CA GLU A 232 4.98 17.55 1.86
C GLU A 232 4.19 17.87 0.59
N ILE A 233 4.58 18.92 -0.10
CA ILE A 233 4.01 19.34 -1.38
C ILE A 233 5.03 19.00 -2.47
N GLU A 234 4.62 18.27 -3.51
CA GLU A 234 5.42 18.12 -4.72
C GLU A 234 5.13 19.28 -5.69
N PHE A 235 6.20 19.86 -6.26
CA PHE A 235 6.15 20.91 -7.28
C PHE A 235 6.64 20.36 -8.62
#